data_d52bd645f62d67f858aaecf53c259afb
#
_entry.id   d52bd645f62d67f858aaecf53c259afb
#
_cell.length_a   1.000
_cell.length_b   1.000
_cell.length_c   1.000
_cell.angle_alpha   90.00
_cell.angle_beta   90.00
_cell.angle_gamma   90.00
#
_symmetry.space_group_name_H-M   'P 1'
#
loop_
_entity.id
_entity.type
_entity.pdbx_description
1 polymer ?
#
loop_
_entity_poly.entity_id
_entity_poly.type
_entity_poly.pdbx_seq_one_letter_code
_entity_poly.pdbx_strand_id
1 'polypeptide(L)'
;MIGGKRGVRSRHIGSHPEGRARYDTVQKHTREYTLQRRVAPGPSFRMGKTAAAFLLLLSAFPPVRLFAQGDLDRLALRFASMTAVTGLEQSMVDSLRALFPGSTRDHVGNVTLTLGQGSPKRLFTCPLDEVGYVVGNILPDGFLLLRRVGGTGRTASPLFDQQLEGHRVTVFGARGAVPGVVAVKSTHLTRGRSAPGTPDPVFTVDNAYVDVGATSAAEAQGLGIAVLAPVSLAKRPQLYGERLLAAPVAGRRAACAALAAAVQAKPKVKGTVVVAFTVQSLYTSNAGLASVKALLGPFDDIKTAALPARYADTAVETVALADADRLVREILQWMEGR
;
A
#
# COMPACT_ATOMS: atom_id res chain seq x y z
N MET A 1 -41.55 63.73 21.97
CA MET A 1 -40.64 64.77 22.46
C MET A 1 -39.27 64.16 22.65
N ILE A 2 -38.26 64.78 22.02
CA ILE A 2 -36.83 64.73 22.30
C ILE A 2 -36.15 63.37 22.08
N GLY A 3 -35.39 63.01 21.05
CA GLY A 3 -34.37 63.81 20.35
C GLY A 3 -32.97 63.39 20.88
N GLY A 4 -32.25 62.55 20.13
CA GLY A 4 -30.89 62.16 20.49
C GLY A 4 -30.16 61.41 19.38
N LYS A 5 -29.69 62.15 18.35
CA LYS A 5 -28.71 61.64 17.36
C LYS A 5 -27.33 61.54 18.02
N ARG A 6 -26.70 60.35 17.99
CA ARG A 6 -25.24 60.21 18.22
C ARG A 6 -24.58 59.72 16.95
N GLY A 7 -23.67 60.52 16.42
CA GLY A 7 -22.90 60.30 15.22
C GLY A 7 -21.87 59.17 15.41
N VAL A 8 -21.77 58.35 14.39
CA VAL A 8 -20.71 57.31 14.23
C VAL A 8 -19.50 57.99 13.59
N ARG A 9 -18.39 58.07 14.33
CA ARG A 9 -17.08 58.48 13.80
C ARG A 9 -16.44 57.28 13.10
N SER A 10 -16.22 57.39 11.80
CA SER A 10 -15.35 56.51 11.01
C SER A 10 -13.91 56.68 11.47
N ARG A 11 -13.27 55.59 11.96
CA ARG A 11 -11.82 55.58 12.13
C ARG A 11 -11.20 54.99 10.87
N HIS A 12 -10.39 55.76 10.18
CA HIS A 12 -9.44 55.32 9.20
C HIS A 12 -8.45 54.36 9.84
N ILE A 13 -8.37 53.15 9.30
CA ILE A 13 -7.30 52.18 9.62
C ILE A 13 -6.22 52.40 8.57
N GLY A 14 -5.07 52.90 9.03
CA GLY A 14 -3.88 53.12 8.21
C GLY A 14 -3.33 51.77 7.70
N SER A 15 -2.96 51.79 6.42
CA SER A 15 -2.26 50.71 5.75
C SER A 15 -0.80 50.63 6.23
N HIS A 16 -0.40 49.55 6.86
CA HIS A 16 1.01 49.27 7.16
C HIS A 16 1.75 48.74 5.92
N PRO A 17 2.95 49.27 5.58
CA PRO A 17 3.72 48.88 4.40
C PRO A 17 4.64 47.69 4.57
N GLU A 18 4.47 46.81 5.54
CA GLU A 18 5.41 45.68 5.80
C GLU A 18 5.11 44.38 5.08
N GLY A 19 4.05 44.29 4.29
CA GLY A 19 3.64 43.04 3.61
C GLY A 19 4.35 42.75 2.27
N ARG A 20 5.09 43.67 1.67
CA ARG A 20 5.70 43.48 0.33
C ARG A 20 7.15 43.01 0.31
N ALA A 21 7.87 43.10 1.42
CA ALA A 21 9.30 42.77 1.45
C ALA A 21 9.62 41.23 1.59
N ARG A 22 8.63 40.40 1.85
CA ARG A 22 8.88 38.93 2.02
C ARG A 22 8.65 38.07 0.77
N TYR A 23 8.03 38.60 -0.27
CA TYR A 23 7.78 37.81 -1.48
C TYR A 23 8.94 37.90 -2.51
N ASP A 24 9.75 38.94 -2.48
CA ASP A 24 10.84 39.12 -3.44
C ASP A 24 12.12 38.34 -3.08
N THR A 25 12.26 37.87 -1.86
CA THR A 25 13.45 37.10 -1.42
C THR A 25 13.42 35.62 -1.81
N VAL A 26 12.25 35.06 -2.12
CA VAL A 26 12.11 33.65 -2.50
C VAL A 26 12.37 33.43 -3.99
N GLN A 27 12.21 34.44 -4.84
CA GLN A 27 12.47 34.29 -6.29
C GLN A 27 13.94 34.54 -6.71
N LYS A 28 14.81 35.02 -5.84
CA LYS A 28 16.23 35.22 -6.16
C LYS A 28 17.11 34.01 -5.92
N HIS A 29 16.65 33.00 -5.21
CA HIS A 29 17.48 31.80 -4.91
C HIS A 29 17.32 30.62 -5.87
N THR A 30 16.47 30.74 -6.91
CA THR A 30 16.25 29.65 -7.88
C THR A 30 17.01 29.81 -9.20
N ARG A 31 17.96 30.74 -9.31
CA ARG A 31 18.65 31.01 -10.59
C ARG A 31 20.14 30.72 -10.64
N GLU A 32 20.74 30.10 -9.63
CA GLU A 32 22.21 29.89 -9.60
C GLU A 32 22.67 28.43 -9.38
N TYR A 33 21.94 27.43 -9.86
CA TYR A 33 22.48 26.06 -9.92
C TYR A 33 22.55 25.54 -11.35
N THR A 34 23.26 26.29 -12.23
CA THR A 34 23.79 25.72 -13.46
C THR A 34 25.30 25.61 -13.32
N LEU A 35 25.76 24.59 -12.59
CA LEU A 35 27.17 24.23 -12.50
C LEU A 35 27.59 23.47 -13.75
N GLN A 36 28.34 24.17 -14.60
CA GLN A 36 29.13 23.57 -15.68
C GLN A 36 30.11 22.55 -15.10
N ARG A 37 29.83 21.26 -15.26
CA ARG A 37 30.89 20.23 -15.10
C ARG A 37 31.81 20.30 -16.31
N ARG A 38 32.97 20.91 -16.14
CA ARG A 38 34.14 20.67 -17.04
C ARG A 38 34.63 19.26 -16.79
N VAL A 39 34.47 18.40 -17.78
CA VAL A 39 35.05 17.06 -17.79
C VAL A 39 36.53 17.25 -18.16
N ALA A 40 37.45 16.95 -17.23
CA ALA A 40 38.86 16.87 -17.51
C ALA A 40 39.17 15.53 -18.23
N PRO A 41 40.03 15.51 -19.26
CA PRO A 41 40.41 14.25 -19.92
C PRO A 41 41.25 13.41 -18.95
N GLY A 42 40.80 12.18 -18.69
CA GLY A 42 41.53 11.21 -17.87
C GLY A 42 42.78 10.64 -18.60
N PRO A 43 43.76 10.17 -17.88
CA PRO A 43 44.99 9.62 -18.44
C PRO A 43 44.71 8.30 -19.21
N SER A 44 45.25 8.20 -20.41
CA SER A 44 45.23 6.99 -21.23
C SER A 44 46.09 5.90 -20.59
N PHE A 45 45.44 4.86 -20.06
CA PHE A 45 46.14 3.66 -19.56
C PHE A 45 46.43 2.71 -20.75
N ARG A 46 47.71 2.54 -21.08
CA ARG A 46 48.15 1.47 -21.98
C ARG A 46 48.07 0.13 -21.27
N MET A 47 47.16 -0.72 -21.67
CA MET A 47 47.05 -2.09 -21.19
C MET A 47 48.19 -2.96 -21.67
N GLY A 48 49.06 -3.41 -20.75
CA GLY A 48 50.08 -4.39 -20.99
C GLY A 48 49.48 -5.80 -21.26
N LYS A 49 50.17 -6.60 -22.08
CA LYS A 49 49.76 -7.92 -22.60
C LYS A 49 49.60 -9.05 -21.55
N THR A 50 49.59 -8.75 -20.27
CA THR A 50 49.47 -9.75 -19.17
C THR A 50 48.08 -9.82 -18.52
N ALA A 51 47.09 -9.03 -18.95
CA ALA A 51 45.74 -9.01 -18.37
C ALA A 51 44.77 -10.05 -19.00
N ALA A 52 45.19 -10.81 -20.02
CA ALA A 52 44.28 -11.73 -20.73
C ALA A 52 44.07 -13.09 -20.00
N ALA A 53 44.87 -13.42 -19.00
CA ALA A 53 44.79 -14.72 -18.31
C ALA A 53 43.83 -14.74 -17.07
N PHE A 54 43.39 -13.58 -16.58
CA PHE A 54 42.56 -13.51 -15.36
C PHE A 54 41.04 -13.43 -15.65
N LEU A 55 40.65 -13.25 -16.91
CA LEU A 55 39.22 -13.10 -17.27
C LEU A 55 38.49 -14.43 -17.58
N LEU A 56 39.20 -15.56 -17.62
CA LEU A 56 38.63 -16.87 -18.01
C LEU A 56 38.23 -17.75 -16.83
N LEU A 57 38.43 -17.34 -15.58
CA LEU A 57 38.06 -18.12 -14.37
C LEU A 57 36.75 -17.67 -13.71
N LEU A 58 36.10 -16.63 -14.22
CA LEU A 58 34.82 -16.12 -13.67
C LEU A 58 33.57 -16.68 -14.36
N SER A 59 33.71 -17.57 -15.34
CA SER A 59 32.59 -18.09 -16.15
C SER A 59 32.02 -19.44 -15.69
N ALA A 60 32.45 -19.99 -14.54
CA ALA A 60 31.99 -21.33 -14.06
C ALA A 60 30.84 -21.33 -13.06
N PHE A 61 30.29 -20.15 -12.69
CA PHE A 61 29.03 -20.11 -11.94
C PHE A 61 27.89 -19.91 -12.95
N PRO A 62 26.90 -20.82 -12.97
CA PRO A 62 25.70 -20.57 -13.76
C PRO A 62 25.11 -19.24 -13.29
N PRO A 63 24.74 -18.32 -14.20
CA PRO A 63 24.14 -17.07 -13.81
C PRO A 63 22.87 -17.42 -13.03
N VAL A 64 22.87 -17.18 -11.73
CA VAL A 64 21.65 -17.04 -10.99
C VAL A 64 20.87 -16.00 -11.78
N ARG A 65 19.75 -16.37 -12.41
CA ARG A 65 18.87 -15.41 -13.08
C ARG A 65 18.36 -14.48 -11.98
N LEU A 66 19.15 -13.45 -11.67
CA LEU A 66 18.65 -12.33 -10.89
C LEU A 66 17.50 -11.77 -11.69
N PHE A 67 16.34 -11.68 -11.06
CA PHE A 67 15.25 -10.88 -11.58
C PHE A 67 15.82 -9.53 -11.99
N ALA A 68 15.57 -9.11 -13.24
CA ALA A 68 15.92 -7.76 -13.63
C ALA A 68 15.18 -6.81 -12.66
N GLN A 69 15.88 -5.81 -12.15
CA GLN A 69 15.37 -4.86 -11.15
C GLN A 69 13.99 -4.31 -11.53
N GLY A 70 13.74 -4.06 -12.83
CA GLY A 70 12.45 -3.64 -13.36
C GLY A 70 11.33 -4.70 -13.29
N ASP A 71 11.65 -5.99 -13.15
CA ASP A 71 10.63 -7.05 -13.04
C ASP A 71 10.02 -7.07 -11.64
N LEU A 72 10.84 -6.92 -10.59
CA LEU A 72 10.36 -6.82 -9.23
C LEU A 72 9.54 -5.53 -9.02
N ASP A 73 9.97 -4.41 -9.59
CA ASP A 73 9.25 -3.14 -9.51
C ASP A 73 7.85 -3.26 -10.13
N ARG A 74 7.74 -3.87 -11.33
CA ARG A 74 6.45 -4.14 -11.96
C ARG A 74 5.57 -5.07 -11.15
N LEU A 75 6.16 -6.11 -10.56
CA LEU A 75 5.42 -7.05 -9.72
C LEU A 75 4.93 -6.37 -8.43
N ALA A 76 5.76 -5.57 -7.77
CA ALA A 76 5.40 -4.80 -6.59
C ALA A 76 4.27 -3.79 -6.88
N LEU A 77 4.36 -3.05 -7.99
CA LEU A 77 3.28 -2.16 -8.45
C LEU A 77 1.99 -2.94 -8.72
N ARG A 78 2.08 -4.11 -9.37
CA ARG A 78 0.91 -4.97 -9.62
C ARG A 78 0.26 -5.41 -8.31
N PHE A 79 1.04 -5.89 -7.33
CA PHE A 79 0.51 -6.29 -6.02
C PHE A 79 -0.09 -5.10 -5.25
N ALA A 80 0.57 -3.94 -5.31
CA ALA A 80 0.08 -2.71 -4.68
C ALA A 80 -1.22 -2.17 -5.32
N SER A 81 -1.51 -2.55 -6.56
CA SER A 81 -2.77 -2.20 -7.25
C SER A 81 -3.93 -3.13 -6.91
N MET A 82 -3.67 -4.27 -6.26
CA MET A 82 -4.72 -5.24 -5.91
C MET A 82 -5.38 -4.88 -4.58
N THR A 83 -6.66 -5.16 -4.48
CA THR A 83 -7.44 -5.04 -3.24
C THR A 83 -7.65 -6.41 -2.62
N ALA A 84 -7.48 -6.50 -1.30
CA ALA A 84 -7.72 -7.71 -0.53
C ALA A 84 -8.21 -7.36 0.88
N VAL A 85 -9.41 -6.80 0.97
CA VAL A 85 -10.05 -6.55 2.27
C VAL A 85 -10.20 -7.87 3.02
N THR A 86 -9.81 -7.89 4.29
CA THR A 86 -9.86 -9.09 5.15
C THR A 86 -11.21 -9.79 5.08
N GLY A 87 -11.20 -11.09 4.74
CA GLY A 87 -12.41 -11.91 4.53
C GLY A 87 -13.05 -11.73 3.15
N LEU A 88 -12.53 -10.86 2.30
CA LEU A 88 -13.06 -10.51 0.96
C LEU A 88 -11.93 -10.46 -0.08
N GLU A 89 -10.91 -11.33 0.06
CA GLU A 89 -9.66 -11.30 -0.73
C GLU A 89 -9.78 -11.97 -2.10
N GLN A 90 -10.95 -12.43 -2.50
CA GLN A 90 -11.15 -13.28 -3.68
C GLN A 90 -10.45 -12.78 -4.95
N SER A 91 -10.55 -11.49 -5.27
CA SER A 91 -9.98 -10.93 -6.51
C SER A 91 -8.45 -11.02 -6.54
N MET A 92 -7.78 -10.83 -5.40
CA MET A 92 -6.34 -11.00 -5.28
C MET A 92 -5.93 -12.48 -5.32
N VAL A 93 -6.71 -13.36 -4.68
CA VAL A 93 -6.52 -14.81 -4.74
C VAL A 93 -6.60 -15.32 -6.16
N ASP A 94 -7.58 -14.90 -6.95
CA ASP A 94 -7.72 -15.28 -8.36
C ASP A 94 -6.56 -14.77 -9.21
N SER A 95 -6.09 -13.55 -8.95
CA SER A 95 -4.92 -12.97 -9.61
C SER A 95 -3.63 -13.75 -9.31
N LEU A 96 -3.46 -14.26 -8.08
CA LEU A 96 -2.34 -15.11 -7.68
C LEU A 96 -2.41 -16.49 -8.33
N ARG A 97 -3.60 -17.08 -8.38
CA ARG A 97 -3.78 -18.37 -9.07
C ARG A 97 -3.49 -18.27 -10.57
N ALA A 98 -3.86 -17.15 -11.19
CA ALA A 98 -3.46 -16.88 -12.58
C ALA A 98 -1.94 -16.70 -12.74
N LEU A 99 -1.26 -16.10 -11.74
CA LEU A 99 0.21 -15.94 -11.74
C LEU A 99 0.93 -17.29 -11.51
N PHE A 100 0.31 -18.20 -10.77
CA PHE A 100 0.83 -19.52 -10.42
C PHE A 100 -0.19 -20.63 -10.76
N PRO A 101 -0.29 -21.05 -12.03
CA PRO A 101 -1.28 -22.07 -12.43
C PRO A 101 -1.17 -23.42 -11.70
N GLY A 102 0.03 -23.75 -11.17
CA GLY A 102 0.25 -24.97 -10.36
C GLY A 102 -0.10 -24.82 -8.87
N SER A 103 -0.66 -23.68 -8.45
CA SER A 103 -1.04 -23.44 -7.05
C SER A 103 -2.36 -24.12 -6.70
N THR A 104 -2.51 -24.47 -5.42
CA THR A 104 -3.78 -24.94 -4.84
C THR A 104 -4.41 -23.84 -4.01
N ARG A 105 -5.74 -23.82 -3.94
CA ARG A 105 -6.52 -22.97 -3.05
C ARG A 105 -7.21 -23.85 -2.02
N ASP A 106 -7.07 -23.52 -0.73
CA ASP A 106 -7.83 -24.18 0.31
C ASP A 106 -9.23 -23.55 0.49
N HIS A 107 -10.03 -24.14 1.38
CA HIS A 107 -11.41 -23.70 1.65
C HIS A 107 -11.50 -22.32 2.34
N VAL A 108 -10.41 -21.88 3.02
CA VAL A 108 -10.35 -20.54 3.63
C VAL A 108 -10.00 -19.48 2.58
N GLY A 109 -9.31 -19.88 1.51
CA GLY A 109 -8.91 -19.01 0.42
C GLY A 109 -7.40 -18.82 0.27
N ASN A 110 -6.57 -19.49 1.07
CA ASN A 110 -5.11 -19.44 0.90
C ASN A 110 -4.68 -19.99 -0.45
N VAL A 111 -3.65 -19.38 -1.04
CA VAL A 111 -2.99 -19.89 -2.24
C VAL A 111 -1.66 -20.51 -1.85
N THR A 112 -1.47 -21.80 -2.12
CA THR A 112 -0.26 -22.54 -1.73
C THR A 112 0.42 -23.20 -2.93
N LEU A 113 1.75 -23.26 -2.86
CA LEU A 113 2.60 -24.00 -3.77
C LEU A 113 3.55 -24.89 -2.95
N THR A 114 3.80 -26.10 -3.42
CA THR A 114 4.80 -26.98 -2.84
C THR A 114 5.96 -27.14 -3.80
N LEU A 115 7.17 -26.81 -3.33
CA LEU A 115 8.42 -26.87 -4.09
C LEU A 115 9.32 -27.94 -3.47
N GLY A 116 9.99 -28.76 -4.31
CA GLY A 116 10.88 -29.83 -3.85
C GLY A 116 10.16 -30.98 -3.17
N GLN A 117 10.92 -31.84 -2.49
CA GLN A 117 10.42 -32.99 -1.76
C GLN A 117 11.39 -33.45 -0.67
N GLY A 118 10.92 -34.15 0.35
CA GLY A 118 11.73 -34.67 1.46
C GLY A 118 11.88 -33.69 2.62
N SER A 119 12.81 -34.00 3.52
CA SER A 119 13.09 -33.18 4.71
C SER A 119 14.27 -32.22 4.51
N PRO A 120 14.29 -31.08 5.21
CA PRO A 120 13.23 -30.57 6.09
C PRO A 120 12.01 -30.04 5.31
N LYS A 121 10.83 -30.05 5.96
CA LYS A 121 9.59 -29.47 5.45
C LYS A 121 9.36 -28.08 6.05
N ARG A 122 9.40 -27.03 5.25
CA ARG A 122 9.41 -25.64 5.73
C ARG A 122 8.30 -24.82 5.08
N LEU A 123 7.81 -23.81 5.80
CA LEU A 123 6.78 -22.90 5.31
C LEU A 123 7.31 -21.49 5.17
N PHE A 124 7.14 -20.89 3.98
CA PHE A 124 7.28 -19.44 3.81
C PHE A 124 5.91 -18.84 3.49
N THR A 125 5.46 -17.87 4.31
CA THR A 125 4.12 -17.32 4.16
C THR A 125 4.17 -15.80 3.92
N CYS A 126 3.16 -15.28 3.22
CA CYS A 126 2.88 -13.84 3.12
C CYS A 126 1.38 -13.61 3.25
N PRO A 127 0.92 -12.83 4.27
CA PRO A 127 -0.48 -12.47 4.39
C PRO A 127 -0.86 -11.45 3.30
N LEU A 128 -1.98 -11.70 2.61
CA LEU A 128 -2.46 -10.86 1.51
C LEU A 128 -3.34 -9.71 1.98
N ASP A 129 -4.06 -9.93 3.07
CA ASP A 129 -5.19 -9.10 3.45
C ASP A 129 -4.81 -7.73 4.03
N GLU A 130 -5.75 -6.82 3.95
CA GLU A 130 -5.66 -5.46 4.46
C GLU A 130 -6.91 -5.10 5.26
N VAL A 131 -6.77 -4.16 6.18
CA VAL A 131 -7.93 -3.51 6.78
C VAL A 131 -8.67 -2.76 5.68
N GLY A 132 -9.98 -2.95 5.65
CA GLY A 132 -10.86 -2.26 4.72
C GLY A 132 -12.19 -1.97 5.36
N TYR A 133 -13.18 -1.78 4.54
CA TYR A 133 -14.52 -1.41 4.97
C TYR A 133 -15.56 -2.18 4.17
N VAL A 134 -16.77 -2.19 4.66
CA VAL A 134 -17.95 -2.60 3.93
C VAL A 134 -19.01 -1.51 4.00
N VAL A 135 -19.91 -1.49 3.05
CA VAL A 135 -21.10 -0.64 3.09
C VAL A 135 -21.98 -1.11 4.26
N GLY A 136 -22.13 -0.26 5.26
CA GLY A 136 -22.96 -0.52 6.44
C GLY A 136 -24.40 -0.13 6.22
N ASN A 137 -24.65 0.93 5.43
CA ASN A 137 -25.98 1.41 5.07
C ASN A 137 -25.90 2.25 3.78
N ILE A 138 -27.02 2.33 3.07
CA ILE A 138 -27.22 3.22 1.92
C ILE A 138 -28.30 4.22 2.32
N LEU A 139 -27.93 5.50 2.35
CA LEU A 139 -28.83 6.57 2.78
C LEU A 139 -29.84 6.93 1.67
N PRO A 140 -31.00 7.53 2.02
CA PRO A 140 -32.02 7.92 1.03
C PRO A 140 -31.48 8.86 -0.08
N ASP A 141 -30.48 9.67 0.22
CA ASP A 141 -29.82 10.61 -0.67
C ASP A 141 -28.64 10.00 -1.45
N GLY A 142 -28.45 8.68 -1.37
CA GLY A 142 -27.46 7.95 -2.14
C GLY A 142 -26.08 7.82 -1.50
N PHE A 143 -25.79 8.51 -0.40
CA PHE A 143 -24.55 8.34 0.34
C PHE A 143 -24.46 6.98 1.00
N LEU A 144 -23.22 6.46 1.11
CA LEU A 144 -22.94 5.19 1.79
C LEU A 144 -22.29 5.44 3.15
N LEU A 145 -22.78 4.78 4.18
CA LEU A 145 -22.11 4.68 5.47
C LEU A 145 -21.21 3.44 5.49
N LEU A 146 -20.08 3.53 6.15
CA LEU A 146 -19.09 2.45 6.20
C LEU A 146 -19.07 1.72 7.55
N ARG A 147 -18.62 0.47 7.51
CA ARG A 147 -18.21 -0.31 8.68
C ARG A 147 -16.82 -0.86 8.41
N ARG A 148 -15.92 -0.77 9.40
CA ARG A 148 -14.56 -1.29 9.30
C ARG A 148 -14.57 -2.82 9.37
N VAL A 149 -13.73 -3.46 8.55
CA VAL A 149 -13.51 -4.90 8.52
C VAL A 149 -12.04 -5.20 8.74
N GLY A 150 -11.75 -6.08 9.67
CA GLY A 150 -10.40 -6.41 10.10
C GLY A 150 -9.83 -5.34 11.04
N GLY A 151 -8.59 -5.56 11.43
CA GLY A 151 -7.84 -4.66 12.29
C GLY A 151 -7.61 -5.21 13.68
N THR A 152 -6.33 -5.25 14.05
CA THR A 152 -5.84 -5.63 15.38
C THR A 152 -4.73 -4.66 15.79
N GLY A 153 -4.45 -4.54 17.08
CA GLY A 153 -3.41 -3.64 17.56
C GLY A 153 -3.64 -2.19 17.12
N ARG A 154 -2.67 -1.57 16.46
CA ARG A 154 -2.74 -0.17 16.02
C ARG A 154 -3.87 0.10 15.04
N THR A 155 -4.18 -0.86 14.16
CA THR A 155 -5.24 -0.71 13.17
C THR A 155 -6.65 -0.84 13.76
N ALA A 156 -6.78 -1.26 15.02
CA ALA A 156 -8.03 -1.19 15.77
C ALA A 156 -8.33 0.22 16.30
N SER A 157 -7.32 1.12 16.34
CA SER A 157 -7.50 2.49 16.80
C SER A 157 -8.44 3.28 15.89
N PRO A 158 -9.34 4.12 16.44
CA PRO A 158 -10.13 5.06 15.63
C PRO A 158 -9.28 6.00 14.77
N LEU A 159 -8.04 6.31 15.20
CA LEU A 159 -7.10 7.14 14.44
C LEU A 159 -6.75 6.52 13.07
N PHE A 160 -6.86 5.20 12.91
CA PHE A 160 -6.64 4.53 11.63
C PHE A 160 -7.58 5.08 10.54
N ASP A 161 -8.80 5.47 10.88
CA ASP A 161 -9.79 5.93 9.91
C ASP A 161 -9.52 7.34 9.37
N GLN A 162 -8.60 8.10 9.97
CA GLN A 162 -8.21 9.43 9.46
C GLN A 162 -7.75 9.37 7.99
N GLN A 163 -7.20 8.23 7.57
CA GLN A 163 -6.81 8.03 6.17
C GLN A 163 -7.99 8.03 5.18
N LEU A 164 -9.23 7.96 5.66
CA LEU A 164 -10.43 8.04 4.80
C LEU A 164 -10.78 9.49 4.45
N GLU A 165 -10.52 10.44 5.36
CA GLU A 165 -10.97 11.82 5.21
C GLU A 165 -10.47 12.44 3.90
N GLY A 166 -11.39 12.84 3.02
CA GLY A 166 -11.06 13.45 1.73
C GLY A 166 -10.40 12.51 0.72
N HIS A 167 -10.32 11.21 1.00
CA HIS A 167 -9.69 10.26 0.11
C HIS A 167 -10.68 9.61 -0.87
N ARG A 168 -10.12 9.08 -1.95
CA ARG A 168 -10.84 8.28 -2.93
C ARG A 168 -10.93 6.85 -2.45
N VAL A 169 -12.08 6.23 -2.68
CA VAL A 169 -12.35 4.83 -2.38
C VAL A 169 -12.84 4.09 -3.62
N THR A 170 -12.79 2.77 -3.55
CA THR A 170 -13.43 1.89 -4.52
C THR A 170 -14.43 1.02 -3.78
N VAL A 171 -15.69 1.03 -4.21
CA VAL A 171 -16.74 0.16 -3.74
C VAL A 171 -16.88 -1.00 -4.72
N PHE A 172 -16.86 -2.24 -4.24
CA PHE A 172 -16.93 -3.45 -5.08
C PHE A 172 -18.36 -3.98 -5.07
N GLY A 173 -19.16 -3.46 -5.98
CA GLY A 173 -20.54 -3.90 -6.17
C GLY A 173 -20.66 -5.13 -7.07
N ALA A 174 -21.88 -5.69 -7.17
CA ALA A 174 -22.16 -6.86 -7.99
C ALA A 174 -21.91 -6.65 -9.50
N ARG A 175 -21.91 -5.40 -9.97
CA ARG A 175 -21.64 -5.02 -11.37
C ARG A 175 -20.19 -4.62 -11.63
N GLY A 176 -19.32 -4.68 -10.62
CA GLY A 176 -17.92 -4.31 -10.68
C GLY A 176 -17.51 -3.22 -9.71
N ALA A 177 -16.34 -2.64 -9.95
CA ALA A 177 -15.78 -1.59 -9.11
C ALA A 177 -16.41 -0.23 -9.41
N VAL A 178 -16.94 0.42 -8.38
CA VAL A 178 -17.53 1.77 -8.45
C VAL A 178 -16.61 2.73 -7.74
N PRO A 179 -16.10 3.79 -8.40
CA PRO A 179 -15.31 4.82 -7.73
C PRO A 179 -16.19 5.65 -6.81
N GLY A 180 -15.62 6.05 -5.67
CA GLY A 180 -16.26 6.95 -4.72
C GLY A 180 -15.26 7.88 -4.05
N VAL A 181 -15.77 8.89 -3.39
CA VAL A 181 -15.00 9.83 -2.58
C VAL A 181 -15.60 9.89 -1.18
N VAL A 182 -14.73 9.94 -0.17
CA VAL A 182 -15.18 10.20 1.20
C VAL A 182 -15.42 11.70 1.32
N ALA A 183 -16.63 12.07 1.66
CA ALA A 183 -17.06 13.46 1.78
C ALA A 183 -16.32 14.16 2.93
N VAL A 184 -15.91 15.39 2.69
CA VAL A 184 -15.30 16.28 3.70
C VAL A 184 -16.32 17.31 4.12
N LYS A 185 -16.48 17.53 5.40
CA LYS A 185 -17.34 18.60 5.91
C LYS A 185 -16.82 19.96 5.45
N SER A 186 -17.67 20.77 4.86
CA SER A 186 -17.31 22.14 4.51
C SER A 186 -16.99 22.96 5.75
N THR A 187 -15.80 23.52 5.80
CA THR A 187 -15.38 24.40 6.91
C THR A 187 -16.22 25.68 7.00
N HIS A 188 -16.85 26.10 5.90
CA HIS A 188 -17.73 27.28 5.87
C HIS A 188 -19.13 27.00 6.39
N LEU A 189 -19.61 25.76 6.27
CA LEU A 189 -20.96 25.36 6.69
C LEU A 189 -20.98 24.65 8.05
N THR A 190 -19.82 24.29 8.59
CA THR A 190 -19.74 23.66 9.92
C THR A 190 -19.95 24.74 10.98
N ARG A 191 -21.17 24.88 11.44
CA ARG A 191 -21.48 25.70 12.65
C ARG A 191 -20.87 24.98 13.86
N GLY A 192 -20.07 25.72 14.62
CA GLY A 192 -19.49 25.23 15.87
C GLY A 192 -18.12 24.58 15.63
N ARG A 193 -17.19 25.32 15.03
CA ARG A 193 -15.79 25.08 15.34
C ARG A 193 -15.64 25.08 16.84
N SER A 194 -15.00 24.07 17.36
CA SER A 194 -14.60 23.98 18.76
C SER A 194 -14.09 25.34 19.22
N ALA A 195 -14.42 25.75 20.43
CA ALA A 195 -13.92 27.00 21.02
C ALA A 195 -12.40 27.06 20.86
N PRO A 196 -11.79 28.25 20.71
CA PRO A 196 -10.33 28.37 20.60
C PRO A 196 -9.64 27.55 21.72
N GLY A 197 -8.73 26.65 21.34
CA GLY A 197 -8.03 25.76 22.27
C GLY A 197 -8.68 24.37 22.46
N THR A 198 -9.83 24.09 21.86
CA THR A 198 -10.40 22.74 21.85
C THR A 198 -9.91 22.02 20.61
N PRO A 199 -9.28 20.82 20.72
CA PRO A 199 -8.89 20.03 19.56
C PRO A 199 -10.10 19.67 18.69
N ASP A 200 -9.93 19.71 17.37
CA ASP A 200 -10.95 19.20 16.45
C ASP A 200 -11.18 17.70 16.73
N PRO A 201 -12.44 17.20 16.64
CA PRO A 201 -12.71 15.80 16.83
C PRO A 201 -12.01 14.96 15.76
N VAL A 202 -11.41 13.86 16.19
CA VAL A 202 -10.77 12.89 15.27
C VAL A 202 -11.80 12.35 14.29
N PHE A 203 -11.44 12.32 13.01
CA PHE A 203 -12.25 11.66 12.00
C PHE A 203 -12.29 10.15 12.26
N THR A 204 -13.48 9.55 12.21
CA THR A 204 -13.69 8.11 12.40
C THR A 204 -14.55 7.56 11.27
N VAL A 205 -14.65 6.25 11.17
CA VAL A 205 -15.52 5.59 10.18
C VAL A 205 -16.98 6.04 10.27
N ASP A 206 -17.44 6.42 11.47
CA ASP A 206 -18.82 6.90 11.67
C ASP A 206 -19.06 8.28 11.05
N ASN A 207 -18.01 9.02 10.73
CA ASN A 207 -18.06 10.29 10.02
C ASN A 207 -17.83 10.13 8.50
N ALA A 208 -17.58 8.90 8.03
CA ALA A 208 -17.26 8.63 6.64
C ALA A 208 -18.53 8.44 5.81
N TYR A 209 -18.92 9.48 5.09
CA TYR A 209 -19.98 9.45 4.08
C TYR A 209 -19.30 9.29 2.71
N VAL A 210 -19.61 8.20 2.02
CA VAL A 210 -19.05 7.95 0.67
C VAL A 210 -20.04 8.41 -0.38
N ASP A 211 -19.60 9.34 -1.20
CA ASP A 211 -20.30 9.79 -2.40
C ASP A 211 -19.83 8.92 -3.59
N VAL A 212 -20.78 8.28 -4.26
CA VAL A 212 -20.58 7.47 -5.48
C VAL A 212 -21.26 8.09 -6.70
N GLY A 213 -21.69 9.37 -6.59
CA GLY A 213 -22.40 10.10 -7.64
C GLY A 213 -23.89 9.73 -7.76
N ALA A 214 -24.44 8.97 -6.82
CA ALA A 214 -25.86 8.65 -6.75
C ALA A 214 -26.60 9.74 -5.96
N THR A 215 -27.83 10.07 -6.38
CA THR A 215 -28.71 11.05 -5.73
C THR A 215 -29.84 10.39 -4.94
N SER A 216 -29.91 9.06 -4.96
CA SER A 216 -30.87 8.26 -4.23
C SER A 216 -30.32 6.87 -3.90
N ALA A 217 -30.89 6.22 -2.89
CA ALA A 217 -30.58 4.83 -2.57
C ALA A 217 -30.82 3.89 -3.77
N ALA A 218 -31.88 4.13 -4.55
CA ALA A 218 -32.18 3.33 -5.72
C ALA A 218 -31.12 3.45 -6.81
N GLU A 219 -30.56 4.64 -7.03
CA GLU A 219 -29.45 4.85 -7.96
C GLU A 219 -28.18 4.16 -7.47
N ALA A 220 -27.83 4.27 -6.19
CA ALA A 220 -26.68 3.56 -5.62
C ALA A 220 -26.82 2.04 -5.78
N GLN A 221 -28.02 1.48 -5.50
CA GLN A 221 -28.32 0.08 -5.75
C GLN A 221 -28.27 -0.27 -7.25
N GLY A 222 -28.72 0.65 -8.10
CA GLY A 222 -28.61 0.55 -9.56
C GLY A 222 -27.16 0.42 -10.06
N LEU A 223 -26.18 0.96 -9.34
CA LEU A 223 -24.76 0.74 -9.61
C LEU A 223 -24.27 -0.67 -9.18
N GLY A 224 -25.12 -1.47 -8.59
CA GLY A 224 -24.81 -2.81 -8.05
C GLY A 224 -24.26 -2.77 -6.62
N ILE A 225 -24.39 -1.64 -5.93
CA ILE A 225 -23.96 -1.50 -4.54
C ILE A 225 -25.02 -2.06 -3.61
N ALA A 226 -24.61 -2.89 -2.67
CA ALA A 226 -25.45 -3.43 -1.62
C ALA A 226 -24.79 -3.27 -0.25
N VAL A 227 -25.56 -3.43 0.81
CA VAL A 227 -25.00 -3.57 2.17
C VAL A 227 -24.02 -4.75 2.17
N LEU A 228 -22.91 -4.62 2.88
CA LEU A 228 -21.75 -5.51 2.92
C LEU A 228 -20.88 -5.52 1.66
N ALA A 229 -21.19 -4.71 0.63
CA ALA A 229 -20.25 -4.53 -0.48
C ALA A 229 -18.87 -4.05 0.03
N PRO A 230 -17.76 -4.69 -0.40
CA PRO A 230 -16.42 -4.30 0.05
C PRO A 230 -16.06 -2.88 -0.37
N VAL A 231 -15.35 -2.17 0.49
CA VAL A 231 -14.82 -0.82 0.21
C VAL A 231 -13.36 -0.75 0.63
N SER A 232 -12.51 -0.27 -0.24
CA SER A 232 -11.10 0.00 0.07
C SER A 232 -10.69 1.38 -0.39
N LEU A 233 -9.58 1.90 0.16
CA LEU A 233 -8.90 3.04 -0.44
C LEU A 233 -8.59 2.75 -1.90
N ALA A 234 -8.79 3.74 -2.78
CA ALA A 234 -8.48 3.59 -4.19
C ALA A 234 -6.98 3.29 -4.37
N LYS A 235 -6.67 2.20 -5.06
CA LYS A 235 -5.30 1.75 -5.28
C LYS A 235 -4.64 2.59 -6.38
N ARG A 236 -3.73 3.47 -5.98
CA ARG A 236 -2.91 4.30 -6.88
C ARG A 236 -1.46 4.22 -6.43
N PRO A 237 -0.78 3.07 -6.62
CA PRO A 237 0.62 2.94 -6.23
C PRO A 237 1.48 3.90 -7.05
N GLN A 238 2.46 4.51 -6.39
CA GLN A 238 3.37 5.46 -7.00
C GLN A 238 4.81 5.09 -6.67
N LEU A 239 5.65 5.05 -7.69
CA LEU A 239 7.10 5.04 -7.52
C LEU A 239 7.63 6.47 -7.55
N TYR A 240 8.52 6.79 -6.61
CA TYR A 240 9.18 8.09 -6.55
C TYR A 240 10.58 7.97 -5.91
N GLY A 241 11.39 9.04 -6.01
CA GLY A 241 12.75 9.04 -5.51
C GLY A 241 13.55 7.87 -6.04
N GLU A 242 14.44 7.30 -5.22
CA GLU A 242 15.22 6.13 -5.56
C GLU A 242 14.44 4.84 -5.25
N ARG A 243 13.45 4.51 -6.10
CA ARG A 243 12.63 3.30 -6.01
C ARG A 243 11.87 3.16 -4.69
N LEU A 244 11.25 4.26 -4.23
CA LEU A 244 10.29 4.23 -3.12
C LEU A 244 8.90 3.95 -3.67
N LEU A 245 8.23 2.93 -3.17
CA LEU A 245 6.85 2.58 -3.50
C LEU A 245 5.92 3.11 -2.42
N ALA A 246 5.05 4.05 -2.78
CA ALA A 246 3.97 4.53 -1.92
C ALA A 246 2.62 3.96 -2.35
N ALA A 247 1.91 3.34 -1.42
CA ALA A 247 0.55 2.80 -1.61
C ALA A 247 -0.06 2.44 -0.24
N PRO A 248 -1.38 2.24 -0.13
CA PRO A 248 -1.95 1.55 1.02
C PRO A 248 -1.33 0.15 1.18
N VAL A 249 -0.87 -0.18 2.39
CA VAL A 249 -0.21 -1.45 2.76
C VAL A 249 0.99 -1.84 1.87
N ALA A 250 1.78 -0.84 1.45
CA ALA A 250 2.90 -1.01 0.52
C ALA A 250 3.93 -2.04 1.01
N GLY A 251 4.26 -2.06 2.31
CA GLY A 251 5.21 -3.01 2.88
C GLY A 251 4.77 -4.46 2.71
N ARG A 252 3.50 -4.75 3.02
CA ARG A 252 2.91 -6.07 2.84
C ARG A 252 2.85 -6.47 1.36
N ARG A 253 2.42 -5.56 0.49
CA ARG A 253 2.33 -5.81 -0.96
C ARG A 253 3.69 -6.10 -1.59
N ALA A 254 4.70 -5.30 -1.26
CA ALA A 254 6.06 -5.50 -1.76
C ALA A 254 6.70 -6.77 -1.19
N ALA A 255 6.43 -7.12 0.09
CA ALA A 255 6.90 -8.37 0.67
C ALA A 255 6.30 -9.60 -0.03
N CYS A 256 4.99 -9.59 -0.33
CA CYS A 256 4.34 -10.66 -1.08
C CYS A 256 4.84 -10.71 -2.54
N ALA A 257 5.13 -9.56 -3.16
CA ALA A 257 5.75 -9.51 -4.48
C ALA A 257 7.16 -10.11 -4.47
N ALA A 258 7.95 -9.85 -3.42
CA ALA A 258 9.27 -10.47 -3.24
C ALA A 258 9.19 -11.99 -3.10
N LEU A 259 8.23 -12.51 -2.33
CA LEU A 259 7.98 -13.96 -2.23
C LEU A 259 7.57 -14.53 -3.59
N ALA A 260 6.67 -13.86 -4.30
CA ALA A 260 6.25 -14.28 -5.64
C ALA A 260 7.42 -14.29 -6.63
N ALA A 261 8.29 -13.28 -6.60
CA ALA A 261 9.51 -13.22 -7.43
C ALA A 261 10.46 -14.37 -7.11
N ALA A 262 10.67 -14.67 -5.83
CA ALA A 262 11.51 -15.80 -5.42
C ALA A 262 10.98 -17.16 -5.94
N VAL A 263 9.66 -17.36 -5.93
CA VAL A 263 9.03 -18.58 -6.51
C VAL A 263 9.22 -18.62 -8.03
N GLN A 264 9.03 -17.49 -8.72
CA GLN A 264 9.21 -17.41 -10.19
C GLN A 264 10.66 -17.65 -10.63
N ALA A 265 11.64 -17.40 -9.76
CA ALA A 265 13.04 -17.70 -10.02
C ALA A 265 13.33 -19.22 -10.09
N LYS A 266 12.37 -20.09 -9.72
CA LYS A 266 12.48 -21.56 -9.72
C LYS A 266 13.71 -22.03 -8.94
N PRO A 267 13.86 -21.70 -7.66
CA PRO A 267 15.02 -22.06 -6.86
C PRO A 267 15.19 -23.57 -6.75
N LYS A 268 16.43 -24.03 -6.60
CA LYS A 268 16.73 -25.41 -6.21
C LYS A 268 16.54 -25.56 -4.70
N VAL A 269 15.33 -25.92 -4.29
CA VAL A 269 14.98 -26.01 -2.86
C VAL A 269 15.60 -27.22 -2.19
N LYS A 270 16.01 -27.07 -0.93
CA LYS A 270 16.46 -28.18 -0.08
C LYS A 270 15.26 -28.71 0.71
N GLY A 271 14.95 -30.00 0.54
CA GLY A 271 13.77 -30.61 1.16
C GLY A 271 12.47 -30.11 0.52
N THR A 272 11.43 -30.01 1.31
CA THR A 272 10.12 -29.48 0.91
C THR A 272 9.92 -28.05 1.40
N VAL A 273 9.59 -27.13 0.49
CA VAL A 273 9.20 -25.77 0.83
C VAL A 273 7.75 -25.55 0.40
N VAL A 274 6.88 -25.29 1.36
CA VAL A 274 5.52 -24.79 1.11
C VAL A 274 5.58 -23.28 1.10
N VAL A 275 5.11 -22.67 0.02
CA VAL A 275 4.87 -21.22 -0.08
C VAL A 275 3.38 -20.99 0.08
N ALA A 276 3.00 -20.10 0.99
CA ALA A 276 1.60 -19.80 1.24
C ALA A 276 1.33 -18.29 1.21
N PHE A 277 0.47 -17.86 0.30
CA PHE A 277 -0.16 -16.55 0.34
C PHE A 277 -1.44 -16.69 1.14
N THR A 278 -1.42 -16.16 2.38
CA THR A 278 -2.50 -16.39 3.34
C THR A 278 -3.51 -15.26 3.36
N VAL A 279 -4.74 -15.57 3.71
CA VAL A 279 -5.87 -14.66 3.85
C VAL A 279 -6.30 -14.54 5.31
N GLN A 280 -7.15 -13.58 5.62
CA GLN A 280 -7.78 -13.40 6.95
C GLN A 280 -6.77 -13.33 8.11
N SER A 281 -5.59 -12.74 7.87
CA SER A 281 -4.56 -12.56 8.90
C SER A 281 -4.94 -11.49 9.93
N LEU A 282 -5.83 -10.58 9.59
CA LEU A 282 -6.28 -9.46 10.43
C LEU A 282 -7.53 -9.79 11.24
N TYR A 283 -8.02 -11.02 11.20
CA TYR A 283 -8.94 -11.54 12.20
C TYR A 283 -8.16 -12.14 13.38
N THR A 284 -8.75 -12.12 14.56
CA THR A 284 -8.13 -12.58 15.80
C THR A 284 -7.57 -14.01 15.70
N SER A 285 -8.23 -14.88 14.94
CA SER A 285 -7.83 -16.27 14.76
C SER A 285 -6.67 -16.48 13.78
N ASN A 286 -6.32 -15.47 12.95
CA ASN A 286 -5.43 -15.65 11.79
C ASN A 286 -5.78 -16.94 11.01
N ALA A 287 -7.03 -17.04 10.59
CA ALA A 287 -7.63 -18.27 10.08
C ALA A 287 -6.85 -18.86 8.88
N GLY A 288 -6.31 -17.99 8.02
CA GLY A 288 -5.51 -18.41 6.88
C GLY A 288 -4.27 -19.22 7.29
N LEU A 289 -3.43 -18.66 8.16
CA LEU A 289 -2.22 -19.38 8.61
C LEU A 289 -2.57 -20.63 9.43
N ALA A 290 -3.61 -20.57 10.26
CA ALA A 290 -4.08 -21.74 11.02
C ALA A 290 -4.50 -22.88 10.09
N SER A 291 -5.23 -22.58 9.00
CA SER A 291 -5.62 -23.57 7.99
C SER A 291 -4.40 -24.19 7.30
N VAL A 292 -3.43 -23.39 6.86
CA VAL A 292 -2.20 -23.90 6.23
C VAL A 292 -1.45 -24.83 7.16
N LYS A 293 -1.32 -24.49 8.45
CA LYS A 293 -0.66 -25.35 9.46
C LYS A 293 -1.41 -26.66 9.68
N ALA A 294 -2.73 -26.62 9.73
CA ALA A 294 -3.56 -27.80 9.94
C ALA A 294 -3.55 -28.75 8.74
N LEU A 295 -3.63 -28.21 7.52
CA LEU A 295 -3.74 -28.99 6.30
C LEU A 295 -2.40 -29.53 5.79
N LEU A 296 -1.34 -28.75 5.93
CA LEU A 296 -0.05 -28.99 5.31
C LEU A 296 1.10 -29.21 6.32
N GLY A 297 0.87 -28.99 7.62
CA GLY A 297 1.88 -29.24 8.67
C GLY A 297 2.12 -30.75 8.95
N PRO A 298 3.00 -31.08 9.88
CA PRO A 298 3.87 -30.14 10.60
C PRO A 298 4.98 -29.54 9.72
N PHE A 299 5.58 -28.43 10.19
CA PHE A 299 6.70 -27.75 9.54
C PHE A 299 7.87 -27.63 10.51
N ASP A 300 9.09 -27.88 10.01
CA ASP A 300 10.33 -27.74 10.79
C ASP A 300 10.73 -26.27 11.01
N ASP A 301 10.38 -25.37 10.07
CA ASP A 301 10.60 -23.93 10.18
C ASP A 301 9.49 -23.16 9.46
N ILE A 302 9.12 -22.01 10.02
CA ILE A 302 8.08 -21.13 9.46
C ILE A 302 8.60 -19.69 9.41
N LYS A 303 8.61 -19.09 8.22
CA LYS A 303 8.94 -17.68 8.02
C LYS A 303 7.79 -16.92 7.36
N THR A 304 7.72 -15.64 7.66
CA THR A 304 6.75 -14.73 7.07
C THR A 304 7.48 -13.59 6.36
N ALA A 305 7.11 -13.33 5.12
CA ALA A 305 7.62 -12.18 4.37
C ALA A 305 7.14 -10.87 5.03
N ALA A 306 8.07 -9.98 5.33
CA ALA A 306 7.79 -8.66 5.89
C ALA A 306 8.84 -7.66 5.43
N LEU A 307 8.46 -6.41 5.27
CA LEU A 307 9.34 -5.30 4.96
C LEU A 307 9.08 -4.14 5.91
N PRO A 308 10.11 -3.40 6.32
CA PRO A 308 9.93 -2.15 7.05
C PRO A 308 9.25 -1.12 6.16
N ALA A 309 8.32 -0.37 6.72
CA ALA A 309 7.61 0.67 5.99
C ALA A 309 7.60 1.98 6.79
N ARG A 310 7.68 3.11 6.07
CA ARG A 310 7.40 4.45 6.59
C ARG A 310 5.90 4.70 6.48
N TYR A 311 5.36 5.55 7.34
CA TYR A 311 3.95 5.94 7.35
C TYR A 311 3.01 4.73 7.38
N ALA A 312 3.40 3.70 8.15
CA ALA A 312 2.65 2.46 8.27
C ALA A 312 1.19 2.72 8.64
N ASP A 313 0.30 1.88 8.12
CA ASP A 313 -1.15 1.97 8.34
C ASP A 313 -1.80 3.25 7.77
N THR A 314 -1.21 3.85 6.73
CA THR A 314 -1.77 5.02 6.02
C THR A 314 -1.97 4.76 4.52
N ALA A 315 -2.70 5.67 3.86
CA ALA A 315 -2.93 5.62 2.41
C ALA A 315 -1.64 5.78 1.57
N VAL A 316 -0.56 6.26 2.19
CA VAL A 316 0.74 6.54 1.58
C VAL A 316 1.88 5.78 2.27
N GLU A 317 1.57 4.62 2.86
CA GLU A 317 2.61 3.75 3.37
C GLU A 317 3.69 3.54 2.32
N THR A 318 4.96 3.71 2.73
CA THR A 318 6.08 3.77 1.79
C THR A 318 7.15 2.76 2.15
N VAL A 319 7.60 1.99 1.15
CA VAL A 319 8.65 0.98 1.26
C VAL A 319 9.74 1.22 0.21
N ALA A 320 10.99 0.96 0.58
CA ALA A 320 12.10 0.97 -0.38
C ALA A 320 12.16 -0.38 -1.12
N LEU A 321 12.08 -0.38 -2.46
CA LEU A 321 12.16 -1.62 -3.24
C LEU A 321 13.55 -2.27 -3.21
N ALA A 322 14.59 -1.52 -2.80
CA ALA A 322 15.89 -2.11 -2.47
C ALA A 322 15.81 -3.13 -1.31
N ASP A 323 14.90 -2.91 -0.35
CA ASP A 323 14.66 -3.87 0.73
C ASP A 323 13.90 -5.10 0.20
N ALA A 324 13.00 -4.92 -0.77
CA ALA A 324 12.35 -6.04 -1.45
C ALA A 324 13.34 -6.88 -2.27
N ASP A 325 14.31 -6.26 -2.96
CA ASP A 325 15.41 -6.99 -3.63
C ASP A 325 16.22 -7.83 -2.64
N ARG A 326 16.50 -7.27 -1.44
CA ARG A 326 17.19 -8.00 -0.37
C ARG A 326 16.36 -9.17 0.13
N LEU A 327 15.08 -8.96 0.37
CA LEU A 327 14.16 -10.01 0.80
C LEU A 327 14.08 -11.15 -0.22
N VAL A 328 14.06 -10.87 -1.53
CA VAL A 328 14.11 -11.92 -2.56
C VAL A 328 15.35 -12.79 -2.38
N ARG A 329 16.54 -12.19 -2.20
CA ARG A 329 17.79 -12.94 -1.98
C ARG A 329 17.75 -13.78 -0.70
N GLU A 330 17.24 -13.23 0.39
CA GLU A 330 17.08 -13.93 1.67
C GLU A 330 16.12 -15.10 1.55
N ILE A 331 14.99 -14.95 0.85
CA ILE A 331 14.04 -16.01 0.59
C ILE A 331 14.70 -17.13 -0.22
N LEU A 332 15.42 -16.79 -1.30
CA LEU A 332 16.10 -17.76 -2.14
C LEU A 332 17.16 -18.55 -1.35
N GLN A 333 18.01 -17.87 -0.58
CA GLN A 333 19.02 -18.50 0.28
C GLN A 333 18.36 -19.46 1.27
N TRP A 334 17.28 -19.01 1.93
CA TRP A 334 16.57 -19.87 2.88
C TRP A 334 15.91 -21.09 2.19
N MET A 335 15.32 -20.91 0.99
CA MET A 335 14.74 -22.02 0.24
C MET A 335 15.79 -23.05 -0.18
N GLU A 336 16.99 -22.60 -0.52
CA GLU A 336 18.11 -23.45 -0.92
C GLU A 336 18.86 -24.06 0.27
N GLY A 337 18.54 -23.65 1.51
CA GLY A 337 19.17 -24.16 2.73
C GLY A 337 20.60 -23.64 2.95
N ARG A 338 20.84 -22.41 2.52
CA ARG A 338 22.10 -21.66 2.67
C ARG A 338 22.00 -20.60 3.75
#